data_14274edaf65cb86172b8348cbecb9f9e
#
_entry.id   14274edaf65cb86172b8348cbecb9f9e
#
_cell.length_a   1.000
_cell.length_b   1.000
_cell.length_c   1.000
_cell.angle_alpha   90.00
_cell.angle_beta   90.00
_cell.angle_gamma   90.00
#
_symmetry.space_group_name_H-M   'P 1'
#
loop_
_entity.id
_entity.type
_entity.pdbx_description
1 polymer ?
#
loop_
_entity_poly.entity_id
_entity_poly.type
_entity_poly.pdbx_seq_one_letter_code
_entity_poly.pdbx_strand_id
1 'polypeptide(L)'
;MEETCYRLTSNATDVIIALAPFPEIVYWGAHLAWFSPQDCHSLTRPVANGRLDVDSPITLMAESGHGLFGAPGLEGHRNGQDASPVFTPVRVEQQGNALTIFCEDVNAGLGLVSELVLTDSGVLKVRHALTNQRAQPWQVDRFAVTLPVPERAGEVMAFHGRWIREFQPHRVALSHDGFVLENRRGRTSHEHFPALIAGTPGFHEQQGDVWGVHLGWSGNHRIKCEAKTDGRRLIQAEALYLPGEMALEEGETLHTPWLYASFSATGLNGMSQQFHRFLRDEIIRFPGDKPRPVHLNTWEGIYFNHDPAYIMQMASRAAELGVERFIIDDGWFKGRND
;
A
#
# COMPACT_ATOMS: atom_id res chain seq x y z
N MET A 1 -8.36 -6.99 -32.47
CA MET A 1 -8.43 -5.78 -31.66
C MET A 1 -7.75 -6.17 -30.35
N GLU A 2 -6.69 -5.49 -29.99
CA GLU A 2 -6.09 -5.69 -28.68
C GLU A 2 -7.12 -5.34 -27.59
N GLU A 3 -7.18 -6.14 -26.55
CA GLU A 3 -8.07 -5.90 -25.42
C GLU A 3 -7.63 -4.63 -24.72
N THR A 4 -8.51 -3.63 -24.67
CA THR A 4 -8.18 -2.30 -24.09
C THR A 4 -8.63 -2.16 -22.65
N CYS A 5 -9.25 -3.22 -22.10
CA CYS A 5 -9.79 -3.22 -20.75
C CYS A 5 -9.60 -4.58 -20.08
N TYR A 6 -9.06 -4.58 -18.89
CA TYR A 6 -8.77 -5.77 -18.09
C TYR A 6 -9.56 -5.74 -16.77
N ARG A 7 -10.04 -6.89 -16.36
CA ARG A 7 -10.77 -7.06 -15.10
C ARG A 7 -10.04 -8.07 -14.21
N LEU A 8 -9.79 -7.67 -12.97
CA LEU A 8 -9.43 -8.56 -11.88
C LEU A 8 -10.64 -8.64 -10.94
N THR A 9 -11.08 -9.84 -10.58
CA THR A 9 -12.35 -10.05 -9.87
C THR A 9 -12.22 -11.04 -8.73
N SER A 10 -12.86 -10.73 -7.60
CA SER A 10 -13.08 -11.64 -6.48
C SER A 10 -14.57 -11.61 -6.09
N ASN A 11 -14.97 -12.40 -5.12
CA ASN A 11 -16.36 -12.41 -4.65
C ASN A 11 -16.83 -11.06 -4.07
N ALA A 12 -15.91 -10.20 -3.64
CA ALA A 12 -16.23 -8.95 -2.96
C ALA A 12 -15.77 -7.70 -3.72
N THR A 13 -14.77 -7.83 -4.60
CA THR A 13 -14.04 -6.68 -5.15
C THR A 13 -13.75 -6.90 -6.63
N ASP A 14 -13.92 -5.84 -7.41
CA ASP A 14 -13.42 -5.73 -8.78
C ASP A 14 -12.41 -4.60 -8.90
N VAL A 15 -11.43 -4.82 -9.76
CA VAL A 15 -10.49 -3.82 -10.24
C VAL A 15 -10.53 -3.83 -11.76
N ILE A 16 -10.86 -2.68 -12.35
CA ILE A 16 -10.94 -2.53 -13.81
C ILE A 16 -9.82 -1.61 -14.26
N ILE A 17 -9.04 -2.08 -15.22
CA ILE A 17 -7.90 -1.37 -15.75
C ILE A 17 -8.14 -1.08 -17.23
N ALA A 18 -8.16 0.20 -17.62
CA ALA A 18 -8.13 0.62 -19.01
C ALA A 18 -6.69 0.84 -19.46
N LEU A 19 -6.37 0.51 -20.71
CA LEU A 19 -5.03 0.73 -21.28
C LEU A 19 -4.97 1.92 -22.25
N ALA A 20 -6.10 2.33 -22.80
CA ALA A 20 -6.18 3.40 -23.75
C ALA A 20 -6.90 4.63 -23.18
N PRO A 21 -6.35 5.86 -23.35
CA PRO A 21 -5.09 6.15 -24.04
C PRO A 21 -3.83 5.80 -23.24
N PHE A 22 -3.94 5.59 -21.93
CA PHE A 22 -2.86 5.25 -21.00
C PHE A 22 -3.35 4.27 -19.93
N PRO A 23 -2.46 3.47 -19.31
CA PRO A 23 -2.84 2.53 -18.27
C PRO A 23 -3.38 3.26 -17.03
N GLU A 24 -4.64 3.04 -16.69
CA GLU A 24 -5.27 3.61 -15.51
C GLU A 24 -6.23 2.61 -14.83
N ILE A 25 -6.37 2.67 -13.51
CA ILE A 25 -7.43 1.97 -12.80
C ILE A 25 -8.68 2.85 -12.87
N VAL A 26 -9.65 2.44 -13.68
CA VAL A 26 -10.92 3.18 -13.86
C VAL A 26 -11.98 2.80 -12.83
N TYR A 27 -11.79 1.67 -12.16
CA TYR A 27 -12.65 1.23 -11.07
C TYR A 27 -11.89 0.36 -10.07
N TRP A 28 -12.10 0.60 -8.81
CA TRP A 28 -11.70 -0.26 -7.70
C TRP A 28 -12.74 -0.15 -6.59
N GLY A 29 -13.50 -1.23 -6.37
CA GLY A 29 -14.63 -1.21 -5.46
C GLY A 29 -15.40 -2.53 -5.40
N ALA A 30 -16.68 -2.47 -5.07
CA ALA A 30 -17.55 -3.63 -4.97
C ALA A 30 -17.62 -4.42 -6.28
N HIS A 31 -17.85 -5.73 -6.16
CA HIS A 31 -18.03 -6.61 -7.31
C HIS A 31 -19.16 -6.13 -8.23
N LEU A 32 -18.88 -6.03 -9.54
CA LEU A 32 -19.78 -5.61 -10.59
C LEU A 32 -20.35 -6.83 -11.33
N ALA A 33 -21.51 -7.33 -10.90
CA ALA A 33 -22.10 -8.57 -11.41
C ALA A 33 -22.36 -8.56 -12.93
N TRP A 34 -22.65 -7.39 -13.50
CA TRP A 34 -23.06 -7.23 -14.91
C TRP A 34 -21.99 -6.57 -15.80
N PHE A 35 -20.80 -6.32 -15.28
CA PHE A 35 -19.76 -5.65 -16.03
C PHE A 35 -19.14 -6.57 -17.09
N SER A 36 -19.02 -6.04 -18.30
CA SER A 36 -18.25 -6.63 -19.39
C SER A 36 -17.14 -5.69 -19.86
N PRO A 37 -16.09 -6.17 -20.51
CA PRO A 37 -15.02 -5.32 -21.04
C PRO A 37 -15.52 -4.21 -22.01
N GLN A 38 -16.64 -4.44 -22.69
CA GLN A 38 -17.28 -3.45 -23.55
C GLN A 38 -17.82 -2.24 -22.79
N ASP A 39 -18.11 -2.40 -21.49
CA ASP A 39 -18.61 -1.33 -20.65
C ASP A 39 -17.52 -0.41 -20.09
N CYS A 40 -16.25 -0.74 -20.34
CA CYS A 40 -15.10 -0.02 -19.78
C CYS A 40 -15.12 1.48 -20.09
N HIS A 41 -15.54 1.86 -21.31
CA HIS A 41 -15.64 3.26 -21.70
C HIS A 41 -16.64 4.07 -20.84
N SER A 42 -17.62 3.39 -20.22
CA SER A 42 -18.59 4.03 -19.33
C SER A 42 -18.00 4.37 -17.97
N LEU A 43 -16.86 3.77 -17.61
CA LEU A 43 -16.14 4.04 -16.39
C LEU A 43 -15.07 5.12 -16.56
N THR A 44 -14.66 5.40 -17.82
CA THR A 44 -13.71 6.46 -18.11
C THR A 44 -14.37 7.83 -18.02
N ARG A 45 -13.65 8.81 -17.50
CA ARG A 45 -14.16 10.16 -17.37
C ARG A 45 -14.10 10.90 -18.71
N PRO A 46 -15.22 11.39 -19.24
CA PRO A 46 -15.20 12.17 -20.46
C PRO A 46 -14.54 13.54 -20.21
N VAL A 47 -13.61 13.92 -21.08
CA VAL A 47 -13.03 15.26 -21.06
C VAL A 47 -13.93 16.20 -21.86
N ALA A 48 -14.42 17.26 -21.25
CA ALA A 48 -15.27 18.25 -21.91
C ALA A 48 -14.46 19.08 -22.94
N ASN A 49 -15.02 19.27 -24.12
CA ASN A 49 -14.41 20.12 -25.14
C ASN A 49 -14.28 21.57 -24.66
N GLY A 50 -13.17 22.23 -24.98
CA GLY A 50 -12.92 23.64 -24.67
C GLY A 50 -12.56 23.93 -23.20
N ARG A 51 -12.20 22.92 -22.40
CA ARG A 51 -11.62 23.14 -21.08
C ARG A 51 -10.25 23.80 -21.17
N LEU A 52 -10.03 24.80 -20.33
CA LEU A 52 -8.71 25.41 -20.15
C LEU A 52 -7.83 24.55 -19.22
N ASP A 53 -8.47 23.93 -18.20
CA ASP A 53 -7.81 22.99 -17.29
C ASP A 53 -8.17 21.58 -17.74
N VAL A 54 -7.24 20.89 -18.37
CA VAL A 54 -7.43 19.51 -18.82
C VAL A 54 -7.25 18.58 -17.61
N ASP A 55 -8.27 17.76 -17.35
CA ASP A 55 -8.13 16.68 -16.37
C ASP A 55 -7.25 15.59 -16.98
N SER A 56 -5.97 15.59 -16.65
CA SER A 56 -5.07 14.54 -17.08
C SER A 56 -5.49 13.19 -16.45
N PRO A 57 -5.23 12.05 -17.12
CA PRO A 57 -5.48 10.75 -16.53
C PRO A 57 -4.65 10.55 -15.26
N ILE A 58 -5.20 9.83 -14.28
CA ILE A 58 -4.42 9.30 -13.16
C ILE A 58 -3.94 7.92 -13.61
N THR A 59 -2.82 7.92 -14.32
CA THR A 59 -2.21 6.68 -14.79
C THR A 59 -1.71 5.84 -13.61
N LEU A 60 -1.35 4.58 -13.85
CA LEU A 60 -0.81 3.70 -12.79
C LEU A 60 0.43 4.30 -12.11
N MET A 61 1.22 5.09 -12.85
CA MET A 61 2.41 5.77 -12.32
C MET A 61 2.13 7.22 -11.92
N ALA A 62 1.01 7.79 -12.36
CA ALA A 62 0.66 9.19 -12.11
C ALA A 62 1.78 10.16 -12.55
N GLU A 63 2.22 10.06 -13.81
CA GLU A 63 3.34 10.84 -14.34
C GLU A 63 3.00 12.32 -14.55
N SER A 64 3.93 13.19 -14.19
CA SER A 64 3.82 14.63 -14.51
C SER A 64 3.86 14.91 -16.01
N GLY A 65 4.52 14.07 -16.80
CA GLY A 65 4.62 14.19 -18.26
C GLY A 65 3.27 14.11 -18.98
N HIS A 66 2.26 13.49 -18.38
CA HIS A 66 0.86 13.50 -18.85
C HIS A 66 0.06 14.74 -18.47
N GLY A 67 0.69 15.73 -17.80
CA GLY A 67 0.02 16.94 -17.35
C GLY A 67 -0.70 16.80 -16.01
N LEU A 68 -0.32 15.83 -15.17
CA LEU A 68 -0.86 15.69 -13.81
C LEU A 68 -0.48 16.89 -12.95
N PHE A 69 -1.47 17.67 -12.53
CA PHE A 69 -1.31 18.75 -11.55
C PHE A 69 -1.46 18.18 -10.14
N GLY A 70 -0.36 17.69 -9.58
CA GLY A 70 -0.30 17.05 -8.27
C GLY A 70 1.04 16.39 -8.06
N ALA A 71 1.22 15.69 -6.95
CA ALA A 71 2.44 14.92 -6.71
C ALA A 71 2.48 13.69 -7.63
N PRO A 72 3.48 13.57 -8.53
CA PRO A 72 3.59 12.40 -9.39
C PRO A 72 4.01 11.17 -8.61
N GLY A 73 3.76 9.98 -9.15
CA GLY A 73 4.23 8.72 -8.58
C GLY A 73 5.72 8.47 -8.83
N LEU A 74 6.28 9.10 -9.86
CA LEU A 74 7.69 9.03 -10.19
C LEU A 74 8.29 10.43 -10.30
N GLU A 75 9.33 10.68 -9.53
CA GLU A 75 10.19 11.87 -9.62
C GLU A 75 11.63 11.42 -9.72
N GLY A 76 12.37 12.06 -10.62
CA GLY A 76 13.77 11.77 -10.82
C GLY A 76 14.30 12.43 -12.07
N HIS A 77 15.57 12.25 -12.34
CA HIS A 77 16.21 12.94 -13.45
C HIS A 77 17.55 12.30 -13.84
N ARG A 78 18.02 12.64 -15.03
CA ARG A 78 19.36 12.38 -15.53
C ARG A 78 20.08 13.71 -15.67
N ASN A 79 20.89 14.09 -14.66
CA ASN A 79 21.58 15.39 -14.59
C ASN A 79 20.64 16.60 -14.81
N GLY A 80 19.45 16.59 -14.22
CA GLY A 80 18.44 17.64 -14.36
C GLY A 80 17.62 17.56 -15.65
N GLN A 81 17.80 16.53 -16.47
CA GLN A 81 17.04 16.27 -17.68
C GLN A 81 16.20 14.99 -17.52
N ASP A 82 15.34 14.70 -18.48
CA ASP A 82 14.44 13.53 -18.52
C ASP A 82 13.55 13.40 -17.25
N ALA A 83 13.15 14.55 -16.68
CA ALA A 83 12.42 14.61 -15.40
C ALA A 83 10.90 14.41 -15.52
N SER A 84 10.37 14.32 -16.75
CA SER A 84 8.94 14.19 -17.00
C SER A 84 8.66 13.01 -17.94
N PRO A 85 8.91 11.78 -17.51
CA PRO A 85 8.68 10.60 -18.34
C PRO A 85 7.19 10.43 -18.68
N VAL A 86 6.93 9.80 -19.82
CA VAL A 86 5.61 9.43 -20.34
C VAL A 86 5.65 7.97 -20.76
N PHE A 87 5.05 7.10 -19.96
CA PHE A 87 5.07 5.67 -20.22
C PHE A 87 3.95 5.24 -21.16
N THR A 88 4.31 4.55 -22.24
CA THR A 88 3.38 3.97 -23.21
C THR A 88 3.37 2.44 -23.07
N PRO A 89 2.21 1.78 -23.01
CA PRO A 89 2.15 0.32 -22.98
C PRO A 89 2.72 -0.31 -24.23
N VAL A 90 3.60 -1.31 -24.05
CA VAL A 90 4.20 -2.09 -25.15
C VAL A 90 3.78 -3.55 -25.14
N ARG A 91 3.40 -4.07 -23.94
CA ARG A 91 2.97 -5.45 -23.79
C ARG A 91 2.13 -5.60 -22.52
N VAL A 92 1.15 -6.48 -22.56
CA VAL A 92 0.31 -6.83 -21.40
C VAL A 92 0.18 -8.34 -21.31
N GLU A 93 0.24 -8.85 -20.10
CA GLU A 93 0.07 -10.26 -19.79
C GLU A 93 -0.96 -10.39 -18.68
N GLN A 94 -2.00 -11.22 -18.89
CA GLN A 94 -2.95 -11.57 -17.85
C GLN A 94 -2.97 -13.08 -17.65
N GLN A 95 -2.86 -13.50 -16.39
CA GLN A 95 -3.05 -14.87 -15.97
C GLN A 95 -4.02 -14.91 -14.78
N GLY A 96 -5.27 -15.25 -15.04
CA GLY A 96 -6.33 -15.16 -14.03
C GLY A 96 -6.45 -13.74 -13.46
N ASN A 97 -6.29 -13.61 -12.16
CA ASN A 97 -6.32 -12.33 -11.44
C ASN A 97 -4.93 -11.66 -11.27
N ALA A 98 -3.95 -12.07 -12.05
CA ALA A 98 -2.65 -11.40 -12.14
C ALA A 98 -2.53 -10.71 -13.50
N LEU A 99 -2.21 -9.41 -13.47
CA LEU A 99 -2.00 -8.55 -14.64
C LEU A 99 -0.63 -7.93 -14.56
N THR A 100 0.15 -8.04 -15.64
CA THR A 100 1.45 -7.38 -15.78
C THR A 100 1.43 -6.49 -17.02
N ILE A 101 1.73 -5.22 -16.83
CA ILE A 101 1.75 -4.22 -17.89
C ILE A 101 3.18 -3.72 -18.05
N PHE A 102 3.72 -3.88 -19.25
CA PHE A 102 5.05 -3.40 -19.63
C PHE A 102 4.91 -2.11 -20.40
N CYS A 103 5.57 -1.06 -19.94
CA CYS A 103 5.56 0.26 -20.55
C CYS A 103 6.98 0.75 -20.77
N GLU A 104 7.14 1.65 -21.74
CA GLU A 104 8.42 2.30 -22.04
C GLU A 104 8.24 3.79 -22.27
N ASP A 105 9.25 4.55 -21.86
CA ASP A 105 9.50 5.89 -22.36
C ASP A 105 10.83 5.88 -23.13
N VAL A 106 10.75 5.85 -24.45
CA VAL A 106 11.92 5.82 -25.35
C VAL A 106 12.75 7.11 -25.22
N ASN A 107 12.09 8.25 -24.97
CA ASN A 107 12.77 9.55 -24.86
C ASN A 107 13.59 9.66 -23.59
N ALA A 108 13.02 9.24 -22.45
CA ALA A 108 13.74 9.17 -21.20
C ALA A 108 14.65 7.93 -21.09
N GLY A 109 14.46 6.92 -21.95
CA GLY A 109 15.17 5.65 -21.87
C GLY A 109 14.88 4.90 -20.59
N LEU A 110 13.61 4.81 -20.22
CA LEU A 110 13.11 4.14 -19.03
C LEU A 110 12.10 3.05 -19.39
N GLY A 111 12.23 1.90 -18.76
CA GLY A 111 11.23 0.84 -18.79
C GLY A 111 10.47 0.79 -17.46
N LEU A 112 9.16 0.57 -17.54
CA LEU A 112 8.30 0.42 -16.36
C LEU A 112 7.48 -0.86 -16.47
N VAL A 113 7.51 -1.68 -15.43
CA VAL A 113 6.63 -2.85 -15.31
C VAL A 113 5.70 -2.63 -14.12
N SER A 114 4.40 -2.75 -14.35
CA SER A 114 3.37 -2.68 -13.31
C SER A 114 2.74 -4.04 -13.11
N GLU A 115 2.80 -4.56 -11.89
CA GLU A 115 2.21 -5.84 -11.50
C GLU A 115 1.02 -5.61 -10.58
N LEU A 116 -0.15 -6.11 -10.95
CA LEU A 116 -1.39 -6.06 -10.19
C LEU A 116 -1.91 -7.48 -9.97
N VAL A 117 -2.19 -7.85 -8.75
CA VAL A 117 -2.74 -9.17 -8.40
C VAL A 117 -3.89 -8.99 -7.44
N LEU A 118 -5.09 -9.44 -7.80
CA LEU A 118 -6.22 -9.51 -6.89
C LEU A 118 -6.34 -10.91 -6.33
N THR A 119 -6.18 -11.05 -5.01
CA THR A 119 -6.25 -12.34 -4.33
C THR A 119 -7.69 -12.80 -4.13
N ASP A 120 -7.91 -14.09 -3.87
CA ASP A 120 -9.23 -14.64 -3.57
C ASP A 120 -9.84 -14.04 -2.29
N SER A 121 -9.01 -13.57 -1.38
CA SER A 121 -9.45 -12.85 -0.17
C SER A 121 -9.95 -11.43 -0.43
N GLY A 122 -9.76 -10.89 -1.65
CA GLY A 122 -10.14 -9.53 -2.04
C GLY A 122 -9.06 -8.47 -1.79
N VAL A 123 -7.85 -8.88 -1.47
CA VAL A 123 -6.70 -7.96 -1.34
C VAL A 123 -6.04 -7.77 -2.70
N LEU A 124 -5.96 -6.52 -3.15
CA LEU A 124 -5.21 -6.11 -4.32
C LEU A 124 -3.76 -5.86 -3.93
N LYS A 125 -2.83 -6.49 -4.64
CA LYS A 125 -1.38 -6.29 -4.51
C LYS A 125 -0.89 -5.52 -5.71
N VAL A 126 -0.17 -4.43 -5.51
CA VAL A 126 0.41 -3.63 -6.60
C VAL A 126 1.86 -3.31 -6.31
N ARG A 127 2.71 -3.41 -7.32
CA ARG A 127 4.07 -2.87 -7.31
C ARG A 127 4.50 -2.45 -8.71
N HIS A 128 5.55 -1.64 -8.76
CA HIS A 128 6.20 -1.23 -9.99
C HIS A 128 7.68 -1.62 -9.98
N ALA A 129 8.23 -1.81 -11.17
CA ALA A 129 9.66 -1.97 -11.41
C ALA A 129 10.10 -0.97 -12.47
N LEU A 130 11.08 -0.12 -12.13
CA LEU A 130 11.65 0.89 -13.01
C LEU A 130 13.05 0.46 -13.44
N THR A 131 13.33 0.45 -14.75
CA THR A 131 14.62 0.09 -15.31
C THR A 131 15.21 1.25 -16.10
N ASN A 132 16.46 1.62 -15.81
CA ASN A 132 17.21 2.54 -16.64
C ASN A 132 17.80 1.81 -17.85
N GLN A 133 17.44 2.25 -19.08
CA GLN A 133 17.86 1.63 -20.32
C GLN A 133 19.02 2.41 -21.02
N ARG A 134 19.59 3.42 -20.35
CA ARG A 134 20.68 4.25 -20.88
C ARG A 134 21.92 4.18 -20.03
N ALA A 135 23.09 4.39 -20.67
CA ALA A 135 24.41 4.36 -20.03
C ALA A 135 24.58 5.40 -18.90
N GLN A 136 23.88 6.52 -18.97
CA GLN A 136 23.92 7.52 -17.91
C GLN A 136 22.97 7.15 -16.77
N PRO A 137 23.39 7.22 -15.51
CA PRO A 137 22.53 6.94 -14.36
C PRO A 137 21.29 7.83 -14.32
N TRP A 138 20.16 7.28 -13.91
CA TRP A 138 18.95 8.02 -13.64
C TRP A 138 18.72 8.10 -12.14
N GLN A 139 18.74 9.32 -11.60
CA GLN A 139 18.49 9.58 -10.18
C GLN A 139 17.02 9.40 -9.87
N VAL A 140 16.69 8.57 -8.87
CA VAL A 140 15.34 8.40 -8.35
C VAL A 140 15.17 9.23 -7.09
N ASP A 141 14.27 10.22 -7.14
CA ASP A 141 13.90 11.02 -5.98
C ASP A 141 12.62 10.52 -5.33
N ARG A 142 11.73 9.92 -6.13
CA ARG A 142 10.47 9.36 -5.70
C ARG A 142 10.03 8.21 -6.59
N PHE A 143 9.49 7.12 -6.00
CA PHE A 143 8.89 6.01 -6.73
C PHE A 143 7.77 5.38 -5.92
N ALA A 144 6.52 5.75 -6.23
CA ALA A 144 5.31 5.42 -5.48
C ALA A 144 4.34 4.55 -6.28
N VAL A 145 3.60 3.71 -5.58
CA VAL A 145 2.38 3.09 -6.12
C VAL A 145 1.22 4.05 -5.94
N THR A 146 0.44 4.28 -7.00
CA THR A 146 -0.73 5.15 -7.01
C THR A 146 -2.01 4.34 -7.19
N LEU A 147 -3.00 4.54 -6.31
CA LEU A 147 -4.34 3.95 -6.41
C LEU A 147 -5.41 5.05 -6.37
N PRO A 148 -6.36 5.08 -7.32
CA PRO A 148 -7.49 5.99 -7.24
C PRO A 148 -8.46 5.55 -6.16
N VAL A 149 -9.11 6.50 -5.51
CA VAL A 149 -10.28 6.28 -4.66
C VAL A 149 -11.39 7.21 -5.10
N PRO A 150 -12.67 6.83 -4.96
CA PRO A 150 -13.77 7.65 -5.46
C PRO A 150 -13.96 8.91 -4.61
N GLU A 151 -14.60 9.92 -5.19
CA GLU A 151 -14.89 11.20 -4.55
C GLU A 151 -15.63 11.05 -3.20
N ARG A 152 -16.49 10.04 -3.07
CA ARG A 152 -17.20 9.75 -1.82
C ARG A 152 -16.31 9.29 -0.66
N ALA A 153 -15.03 8.92 -0.92
CA ALA A 153 -14.03 8.61 0.11
C ALA A 153 -13.54 9.90 0.78
N GLY A 154 -14.43 10.60 1.48
CA GLY A 154 -14.24 11.95 2.02
C GLY A 154 -13.61 12.03 3.39
N GLU A 155 -13.23 10.92 4.00
CA GLU A 155 -12.59 10.86 5.30
C GLU A 155 -11.38 9.93 5.25
N VAL A 156 -10.29 10.33 5.89
CA VAL A 156 -9.07 9.53 6.04
C VAL A 156 -8.90 9.13 7.49
N MET A 157 -8.53 7.87 7.72
CA MET A 157 -8.11 7.35 9.02
C MET A 157 -6.70 6.82 8.92
N ALA A 158 -5.84 7.24 9.83
CA ALA A 158 -4.48 6.75 10.01
C ALA A 158 -4.21 6.46 11.49
N PHE A 159 -3.09 5.83 11.78
CA PHE A 159 -2.71 5.47 13.15
C PHE A 159 -1.40 6.16 13.50
N HIS A 160 -1.36 6.70 14.71
CA HIS A 160 -0.18 7.31 15.28
C HIS A 160 0.04 6.80 16.71
N GLY A 161 1.11 7.20 17.33
CA GLY A 161 1.33 6.90 18.74
C GLY A 161 2.78 7.00 19.14
N ARG A 162 3.05 6.49 20.31
CA ARG A 162 4.36 6.35 20.91
C ARG A 162 4.38 5.11 21.79
N TRP A 163 5.51 4.74 22.30
CA TRP A 163 5.61 3.67 23.30
C TRP A 163 4.61 3.89 24.46
N ILE A 164 3.89 2.84 24.83
CA ILE A 164 2.76 2.81 25.81
C ILE A 164 1.49 3.53 25.32
N ARG A 165 1.48 4.11 24.12
CA ARG A 165 0.29 4.71 23.49
C ARG A 165 0.33 4.49 21.97
N GLU A 166 0.47 3.24 21.58
CA GLU A 166 0.49 2.80 20.20
C GLU A 166 -0.91 2.82 19.57
N PHE A 167 -0.96 2.82 18.27
CA PHE A 167 -2.18 2.62 17.49
C PHE A 167 -3.35 3.55 17.84
N GLN A 168 -3.08 4.82 18.07
CA GLN A 168 -4.14 5.79 18.29
C GLN A 168 -4.75 6.18 16.93
N PRO A 169 -6.06 5.94 16.70
CA PRO A 169 -6.69 6.32 15.44
C PRO A 169 -6.80 7.84 15.33
N HIS A 170 -6.51 8.35 14.16
CA HIS A 170 -6.66 9.75 13.80
C HIS A 170 -7.50 9.86 12.53
N ARG A 171 -8.57 10.67 12.57
CA ARG A 171 -9.50 10.86 11.47
C ARG A 171 -9.47 12.30 11.00
N VAL A 172 -9.44 12.48 9.68
CA VAL A 172 -9.39 13.79 9.02
C VAL A 172 -10.37 13.82 7.85
N ALA A 173 -11.17 14.88 7.74
CA ALA A 173 -11.95 15.11 6.54
C ALA A 173 -11.03 15.43 5.36
N LEU A 174 -11.23 14.75 4.24
CA LEU A 174 -10.48 14.95 3.01
C LEU A 174 -11.33 15.79 2.05
N SER A 175 -11.31 17.10 2.20
CA SER A 175 -12.08 18.03 1.36
C SER A 175 -11.30 18.53 0.15
N HIS A 176 -10.06 18.93 0.35
CA HIS A 176 -9.10 19.36 -0.68
C HIS A 176 -7.69 19.20 -0.13
N ASP A 177 -6.68 19.37 -0.98
CA ASP A 177 -5.27 19.07 -0.65
C ASP A 177 -5.04 17.62 -0.23
N GLY A 178 -4.18 17.37 0.73
CA GLY A 178 -3.79 16.01 1.07
C GLY A 178 -3.49 15.80 2.54
N PHE A 179 -3.73 14.57 2.98
CA PHE A 179 -3.19 14.02 4.22
C PHE A 179 -1.88 13.29 3.91
N VAL A 180 -0.81 13.57 4.65
CA VAL A 180 0.50 12.94 4.49
C VAL A 180 0.92 12.28 5.79
N LEU A 181 1.30 11.00 5.70
CA LEU A 181 1.94 10.23 6.74
C LEU A 181 3.36 9.93 6.29
N GLU A 182 4.37 10.40 7.04
CA GLU A 182 5.78 10.23 6.68
C GLU A 182 6.61 9.76 7.87
N ASN A 183 7.32 8.66 7.68
CA ASN A 183 8.23 8.06 8.68
C ASN A 183 9.68 8.18 8.21
N ARG A 184 10.54 8.75 9.04
CA ARG A 184 11.99 8.92 8.82
C ARG A 184 12.85 8.31 9.93
N ARG A 185 12.33 7.28 10.61
CA ARG A 185 13.01 6.62 11.74
C ARG A 185 13.99 5.53 11.31
N GLY A 186 14.11 5.24 10.01
CA GLY A 186 14.91 4.13 9.49
C GLY A 186 14.28 2.75 9.71
N ARG A 187 13.16 2.68 10.40
CA ARG A 187 12.37 1.47 10.68
C ARG A 187 10.91 1.83 10.90
N THR A 188 10.02 0.84 10.86
CA THR A 188 8.62 1.02 11.29
C THR A 188 8.58 1.59 12.72
N SER A 189 7.79 2.61 12.95
CA SER A 189 7.71 3.33 14.20
C SER A 189 6.29 3.34 14.77
N HIS A 190 6.17 3.64 16.07
CA HIS A 190 4.87 3.86 16.72
C HIS A 190 4.21 5.16 16.25
N GLU A 191 4.99 6.11 15.74
CA GLU A 191 4.49 7.42 15.33
C GLU A 191 3.72 7.35 14.01
N HIS A 192 4.19 6.51 13.08
CA HIS A 192 3.65 6.43 11.73
C HIS A 192 3.58 4.96 11.28
N PHE A 193 2.40 4.38 11.40
CA PHE A 193 2.15 3.03 10.91
C PHE A 193 1.97 3.06 9.39
N PRO A 194 2.56 2.12 8.62
CA PRO A 194 2.57 2.16 7.16
C PRO A 194 1.23 1.76 6.53
N ALA A 195 0.13 2.28 7.05
CA ALA A 195 -1.23 2.03 6.55
C ALA A 195 -2.09 3.29 6.62
N LEU A 196 -3.05 3.38 5.70
CA LEU A 196 -4.01 4.45 5.62
C LEU A 196 -5.34 3.90 5.10
N ILE A 197 -6.45 4.44 5.60
CA ILE A 197 -7.79 4.08 5.17
C ILE A 197 -8.48 5.36 4.71
N ALA A 198 -9.00 5.37 3.48
CA ALA A 198 -9.94 6.38 3.00
C ALA A 198 -11.34 5.76 2.97
N GLY A 199 -12.37 6.53 3.32
CA GLY A 199 -13.73 6.00 3.33
C GLY A 199 -14.80 7.07 3.26
N THR A 200 -16.04 6.63 3.15
CA THR A 200 -17.21 7.52 3.23
C THR A 200 -17.25 8.19 4.60
N PRO A 201 -17.56 9.49 4.69
CA PRO A 201 -17.58 10.19 5.97
C PRO A 201 -18.42 9.46 7.04
N GLY A 202 -17.83 9.28 8.23
CA GLY A 202 -18.48 8.57 9.32
C GLY A 202 -18.42 7.03 9.21
N PHE A 203 -17.59 6.47 8.36
CA PHE A 203 -17.40 5.03 8.32
C PHE A 203 -16.92 4.48 9.68
N HIS A 204 -17.32 3.28 10.01
CA HIS A 204 -16.93 2.62 11.26
C HIS A 204 -16.79 1.09 11.06
N GLU A 205 -16.76 0.33 12.15
CA GLU A 205 -16.48 -1.10 12.12
C GLU A 205 -17.40 -1.91 11.22
N GLN A 206 -18.70 -1.54 11.13
CA GLN A 206 -19.71 -2.34 10.42
C GLN A 206 -20.41 -1.58 9.30
N GLN A 207 -20.04 -0.33 9.02
CA GLN A 207 -20.73 0.52 8.06
C GLN A 207 -19.76 1.44 7.31
N GLY A 208 -20.12 1.77 6.08
CA GLY A 208 -19.42 2.66 5.19
C GLY A 208 -18.52 1.91 4.20
N ASP A 209 -18.32 2.53 3.04
CA ASP A 209 -17.35 2.07 2.07
C ASP A 209 -15.97 2.52 2.52
N VAL A 210 -15.00 1.60 2.53
CA VAL A 210 -13.62 1.87 2.93
C VAL A 210 -12.63 1.29 1.92
N TRP A 211 -11.58 2.05 1.63
CA TRP A 211 -10.43 1.70 0.81
C TRP A 211 -9.19 1.82 1.69
N GLY A 212 -8.63 0.69 2.07
CA GLY A 212 -7.46 0.65 2.95
C GLY A 212 -6.23 0.19 2.21
N VAL A 213 -5.07 0.77 2.55
CA VAL A 213 -3.77 0.38 2.03
C VAL A 213 -2.80 0.09 3.15
N HIS A 214 -1.90 -0.87 2.93
CA HIS A 214 -0.77 -1.19 3.78
C HIS A 214 0.48 -1.35 2.92
N LEU A 215 1.50 -0.53 3.17
CA LEU A 215 2.77 -0.64 2.47
C LEU A 215 3.63 -1.75 3.07
N GLY A 216 4.07 -2.70 2.26
CA GLY A 216 4.95 -3.81 2.66
C GLY A 216 6.41 -3.38 2.79
N TRP A 217 6.67 -2.39 3.63
CA TRP A 217 7.99 -1.82 3.85
C TRP A 217 8.24 -1.50 5.32
N SER A 218 9.41 -1.86 5.83
CA SER A 218 9.76 -1.66 7.24
C SER A 218 10.68 -0.46 7.50
N GLY A 219 11.11 0.24 6.44
CA GLY A 219 12.01 1.40 6.51
C GLY A 219 11.29 2.74 6.48
N ASN A 220 12.00 3.77 6.04
CA ASN A 220 11.43 5.09 5.79
C ASN A 220 10.34 4.99 4.71
N HIS A 221 9.21 5.63 4.96
CA HIS A 221 8.09 5.56 4.03
C HIS A 221 7.25 6.82 4.05
N ARG A 222 6.52 7.04 2.96
CA ARG A 222 5.48 8.06 2.87
C ARG A 222 4.22 7.45 2.30
N ILE A 223 3.07 7.78 2.91
CA ILE A 223 1.74 7.51 2.36
C ILE A 223 1.00 8.83 2.30
N LYS A 224 0.46 9.16 1.12
CA LYS A 224 -0.30 10.39 0.88
C LYS A 224 -1.68 10.03 0.37
N CYS A 225 -2.72 10.68 0.87
CA CYS A 225 -4.06 10.67 0.28
C CYS A 225 -4.39 12.10 -0.16
N GLU A 226 -4.68 12.31 -1.44
CA GLU A 226 -4.90 13.62 -2.04
C GLU A 226 -6.29 13.73 -2.65
N ALA A 227 -6.98 14.85 -2.38
CA ALA A 227 -8.17 15.27 -3.10
C ALA A 227 -7.80 16.36 -4.10
N LYS A 228 -8.03 16.09 -5.38
CA LYS A 228 -7.76 17.03 -6.47
C LYS A 228 -8.92 18.01 -6.63
N THR A 229 -8.65 19.16 -7.24
CA THR A 229 -9.65 20.20 -7.48
C THR A 229 -10.79 19.77 -8.41
N ASP A 230 -10.57 18.75 -9.22
CA ASP A 230 -11.55 18.14 -10.12
C ASP A 230 -12.44 17.06 -9.44
N GLY A 231 -12.26 16.85 -8.12
CA GLY A 231 -13.00 15.87 -7.30
C GLY A 231 -12.37 14.49 -7.26
N ARG A 232 -11.41 14.17 -8.13
CA ARG A 232 -10.70 12.89 -8.08
C ARG A 232 -9.83 12.80 -6.81
N ARG A 233 -9.65 11.59 -6.32
CA ARG A 233 -8.83 11.30 -5.15
C ARG A 233 -7.89 10.15 -5.42
N LEU A 234 -6.73 10.18 -4.79
CA LEU A 234 -5.74 9.14 -4.95
C LEU A 234 -5.00 8.88 -3.64
N ILE A 235 -4.54 7.64 -3.48
CA ILE A 235 -3.59 7.24 -2.44
C ILE A 235 -2.28 6.90 -3.13
N GLN A 236 -1.17 7.46 -2.63
CA GLN A 236 0.18 7.12 -3.05
C GLN A 236 0.96 6.57 -1.86
N ALA A 237 1.72 5.48 -2.06
CA ALA A 237 2.55 4.88 -1.03
C ALA A 237 3.92 4.51 -1.60
N GLU A 238 4.97 4.82 -0.84
CA GLU A 238 6.35 4.70 -1.29
C GLU A 238 7.34 4.38 -0.17
N ALA A 239 8.44 3.70 -0.51
CA ALA A 239 9.67 3.78 0.26
C ALA A 239 10.24 5.19 0.10
N LEU A 240 10.61 5.84 1.19
CA LEU A 240 11.12 7.21 1.17
C LEU A 240 12.63 7.19 1.04
N TYR A 241 13.14 7.69 -0.07
CA TYR A 241 14.57 7.85 -0.31
C TYR A 241 15.06 9.22 0.16
N LEU A 242 16.31 9.27 0.58
CA LEU A 242 17.00 10.54 0.85
C LEU A 242 17.56 11.11 -0.47
N PRO A 243 17.75 12.42 -0.57
CA PRO A 243 18.33 13.03 -1.76
C PRO A 243 19.67 12.39 -2.15
N GLY A 244 19.78 11.89 -3.38
CA GLY A 244 20.98 11.23 -3.89
C GLY A 244 21.20 9.78 -3.42
N GLU A 245 20.28 9.23 -2.65
CA GLU A 245 20.41 7.85 -2.12
C GLU A 245 20.24 6.79 -3.22
N MET A 246 19.38 7.05 -4.20
CA MET A 246 19.02 6.07 -5.20
C MET A 246 19.30 6.57 -6.61
N ALA A 247 20.23 5.90 -7.29
CA ALA A 247 20.52 6.09 -8.70
C ALA A 247 20.53 4.73 -9.41
N LEU A 248 19.94 4.67 -10.59
CA LEU A 248 19.90 3.46 -11.41
C LEU A 248 20.95 3.55 -12.50
N GLU A 249 21.94 2.67 -12.47
CA GLU A 249 22.91 2.48 -13.57
C GLU A 249 22.21 1.81 -14.77
N GLU A 250 22.90 1.72 -15.90
CA GLU A 250 22.37 1.07 -17.10
C GLU A 250 21.98 -0.40 -16.83
N GLY A 251 20.74 -0.74 -17.15
CA GLY A 251 20.16 -2.08 -16.94
C GLY A 251 19.74 -2.37 -15.50
N GLU A 252 19.99 -1.47 -14.54
CA GLU A 252 19.52 -1.67 -13.17
C GLU A 252 18.02 -1.43 -13.05
N THR A 253 17.39 -2.21 -12.18
CA THR A 253 15.96 -2.18 -11.90
C THR A 253 15.69 -1.93 -10.42
N LEU A 254 14.88 -0.92 -10.13
CA LEU A 254 14.36 -0.63 -8.82
C LEU A 254 12.91 -1.08 -8.71
N HIS A 255 12.56 -1.78 -7.65
CA HIS A 255 11.17 -2.14 -7.35
C HIS A 255 10.61 -1.27 -6.23
N THR A 256 9.35 -0.84 -6.38
CA THR A 256 8.61 -0.35 -5.21
C THR A 256 8.38 -1.51 -4.24
N PRO A 257 8.20 -1.26 -2.94
CA PRO A 257 7.56 -2.24 -2.08
C PRO A 257 6.18 -2.63 -2.62
N TRP A 258 5.69 -3.83 -2.26
CA TRP A 258 4.30 -4.18 -2.51
C TRP A 258 3.36 -3.27 -1.71
N LEU A 259 2.39 -2.69 -2.38
CA LEU A 259 1.24 -2.06 -1.75
C LEU A 259 0.10 -3.08 -1.69
N TYR A 260 -0.36 -3.39 -0.49
CA TYR A 260 -1.52 -4.23 -0.24
C TYR A 260 -2.73 -3.35 -0.02
N ALA A 261 -3.78 -3.55 -0.79
CA ALA A 261 -4.95 -2.70 -0.78
C ALA A 261 -6.23 -3.53 -0.69
N SER A 262 -7.24 -3.02 0.01
CA SER A 262 -8.51 -3.72 0.19
C SER A 262 -9.68 -2.74 0.17
N PHE A 263 -10.77 -3.15 -0.47
CA PHE A 263 -12.05 -2.46 -0.43
C PHE A 263 -13.06 -3.25 0.41
N SER A 264 -13.88 -2.55 1.18
CA SER A 264 -15.03 -3.14 1.87
C SER A 264 -16.23 -2.19 1.85
N ALA A 265 -17.41 -2.71 1.51
CA ALA A 265 -18.68 -2.00 1.62
C ALA A 265 -19.34 -2.17 3.01
N THR A 266 -18.72 -2.93 3.90
CA THR A 266 -19.25 -3.24 5.24
C THR A 266 -18.33 -2.74 6.35
N GLY A 267 -17.67 -1.61 6.11
CA GLY A 267 -16.81 -0.94 7.07
C GLY A 267 -15.50 -1.65 7.35
N LEU A 268 -14.88 -1.27 8.46
CA LEU A 268 -13.54 -1.71 8.86
C LEU A 268 -13.45 -3.22 9.12
N ASN A 269 -14.51 -3.84 9.67
CA ASN A 269 -14.50 -5.28 9.93
C ASN A 269 -14.41 -6.10 8.64
N GLY A 270 -15.14 -5.71 7.59
CA GLY A 270 -15.06 -6.38 6.29
C GLY A 270 -13.66 -6.33 5.71
N MET A 271 -13.05 -5.15 5.72
CA MET A 271 -11.66 -4.94 5.28
C MET A 271 -10.67 -5.75 6.12
N SER A 272 -10.79 -5.68 7.44
CA SER A 272 -9.94 -6.42 8.38
C SER A 272 -9.99 -7.94 8.14
N GLN A 273 -11.19 -8.48 7.91
CA GLN A 273 -11.36 -9.90 7.61
C GLN A 273 -10.72 -10.31 6.27
N GLN A 274 -10.72 -9.44 5.25
CA GLN A 274 -10.02 -9.69 3.99
C GLN A 274 -8.50 -9.77 4.24
N PHE A 275 -7.91 -8.82 4.96
CA PHE A 275 -6.50 -8.85 5.33
C PHE A 275 -6.14 -10.06 6.20
N HIS A 276 -7.00 -10.45 7.17
CA HIS A 276 -6.77 -11.62 8.00
C HIS A 276 -6.74 -12.93 7.17
N ARG A 277 -7.63 -13.07 6.20
CA ARG A 277 -7.61 -14.22 5.28
C ARG A 277 -6.33 -14.20 4.45
N PHE A 278 -6.02 -13.08 3.82
CA PHE A 278 -4.81 -12.90 3.04
C PHE A 278 -3.54 -13.28 3.83
N LEU A 279 -3.42 -12.78 5.06
CA LEU A 279 -2.27 -13.09 5.91
C LEU A 279 -2.16 -14.58 6.22
N ARG A 280 -3.26 -15.25 6.54
CA ARG A 280 -3.26 -16.70 6.82
C ARG A 280 -2.94 -17.53 5.59
N ASP A 281 -3.49 -17.16 4.45
CA ASP A 281 -3.43 -18.00 3.25
C ASP A 281 -2.12 -17.79 2.46
N GLU A 282 -1.59 -16.56 2.43
CA GLU A 282 -0.47 -16.22 1.57
C GLU A 282 0.83 -15.83 2.29
N ILE A 283 0.75 -15.20 3.47
CA ILE A 283 1.92 -14.61 4.14
C ILE A 283 2.46 -15.49 5.27
N ILE A 284 1.59 -15.92 6.18
CA ILE A 284 2.01 -16.63 7.36
C ILE A 284 2.37 -18.08 7.00
N ARG A 285 3.54 -18.52 7.46
CA ARG A 285 3.99 -19.91 7.39
C ARG A 285 4.21 -20.41 8.81
N PHE A 286 3.32 -21.29 9.27
CA PHE A 286 3.47 -21.90 10.58
C PHE A 286 4.45 -23.10 10.50
N PRO A 287 5.38 -23.25 11.46
CA PRO A 287 6.25 -24.42 11.54
C PRO A 287 5.47 -25.62 12.07
N GLY A 288 4.84 -26.40 11.19
CA GLY A 288 4.07 -27.60 11.51
C GLY A 288 2.64 -27.33 11.98
N ASP A 289 1.97 -28.40 12.44
CA ASP A 289 0.54 -28.40 12.74
C ASP A 289 0.18 -28.01 14.18
N LYS A 290 1.18 -27.61 14.98
CA LYS A 290 0.94 -27.21 16.37
C LYS A 290 0.35 -25.80 16.45
N PRO A 291 -0.73 -25.61 17.21
CA PRO A 291 -1.21 -24.27 17.51
C PRO A 291 -0.16 -23.49 18.32
N ARG A 292 -0.26 -22.18 18.29
CA ARG A 292 0.59 -21.32 19.12
C ARG A 292 0.23 -21.56 20.58
N PRO A 293 1.21 -21.87 21.45
CA PRO A 293 0.97 -22.05 22.85
C PRO A 293 0.65 -20.73 23.54
N VAL A 294 -0.12 -20.80 24.63
CA VAL A 294 -0.36 -19.66 25.51
C VAL A 294 0.90 -19.41 26.35
N HIS A 295 1.42 -18.18 26.26
CA HIS A 295 2.65 -17.79 26.95
C HIS A 295 2.35 -16.83 28.12
N LEU A 296 3.06 -16.99 29.23
CA LEU A 296 3.27 -15.98 30.24
C LEU A 296 4.73 -15.51 30.18
N ASN A 297 4.95 -14.23 30.00
CA ASN A 297 6.25 -13.59 30.09
C ASN A 297 6.36 -12.88 31.44
N THR A 298 7.52 -12.94 32.09
CA THR A 298 7.70 -12.42 33.45
C THR A 298 7.98 -10.91 33.50
N TRP A 299 8.28 -10.24 32.37
CA TRP A 299 8.79 -8.87 32.35
C TRP A 299 7.92 -7.91 33.16
N GLU A 300 6.67 -7.75 32.82
CA GLU A 300 5.76 -6.81 33.50
C GLU A 300 5.43 -7.24 34.94
N GLY A 301 5.66 -8.49 35.32
CA GLY A 301 5.38 -9.01 36.65
C GLY A 301 6.50 -8.80 37.67
N ILE A 302 7.76 -8.83 37.23
CA ILE A 302 8.91 -8.82 38.15
C ILE A 302 10.07 -7.92 37.71
N TYR A 303 10.08 -7.48 36.43
CA TYR A 303 11.21 -6.77 35.82
C TYR A 303 12.53 -7.51 36.14
N PHE A 304 13.48 -6.87 36.77
CA PHE A 304 14.79 -7.42 37.12
C PHE A 304 14.80 -8.14 38.50
N ASN A 305 13.69 -8.26 39.21
CA ASN A 305 13.62 -8.92 40.51
C ASN A 305 13.41 -10.43 40.31
N HIS A 306 14.46 -11.16 40.01
CA HIS A 306 14.44 -12.59 39.76
C HIS A 306 14.56 -13.41 41.06
N ASP A 307 13.56 -13.28 41.93
CA ASP A 307 13.42 -14.17 43.09
C ASP A 307 12.94 -15.57 42.64
N PRO A 308 13.80 -16.63 42.80
CA PRO A 308 13.43 -17.96 42.31
C PRO A 308 12.15 -18.52 42.97
N ALA A 309 11.89 -18.24 44.24
CA ALA A 309 10.73 -18.74 44.96
C ALA A 309 9.45 -18.10 44.37
N TYR A 310 9.48 -16.79 44.12
CA TYR A 310 8.37 -16.09 43.53
C TYR A 310 8.11 -16.51 42.08
N ILE A 311 9.17 -16.68 41.28
CA ILE A 311 9.07 -17.16 39.89
C ILE A 311 8.45 -18.55 39.83
N MET A 312 8.86 -19.49 40.71
CA MET A 312 8.30 -20.83 40.78
C MET A 312 6.82 -20.81 41.20
N GLN A 313 6.45 -19.95 42.14
CA GLN A 313 5.04 -19.77 42.54
C GLN A 313 4.20 -19.22 41.35
N MET A 314 4.72 -18.23 40.63
CA MET A 314 4.07 -17.65 39.49
C MET A 314 3.87 -18.71 38.37
N ALA A 315 4.89 -19.50 38.09
CA ALA A 315 4.82 -20.58 37.09
C ALA A 315 3.78 -21.64 37.46
N SER A 316 3.73 -22.04 38.72
CA SER A 316 2.74 -23.02 39.22
C SER A 316 1.32 -22.51 39.03
N ARG A 317 1.04 -21.26 39.42
CA ARG A 317 -0.28 -20.64 39.24
C ARG A 317 -0.64 -20.47 37.77
N ALA A 318 0.33 -20.11 36.93
CA ALA A 318 0.13 -19.98 35.50
C ALA A 318 -0.25 -21.33 34.86
N ALA A 319 0.38 -22.44 35.28
CA ALA A 319 0.05 -23.78 34.81
C ALA A 319 -1.39 -24.18 35.15
N GLU A 320 -1.88 -23.86 36.36
CA GLU A 320 -3.26 -24.10 36.81
C GLU A 320 -4.28 -23.33 35.89
N LEU A 321 -3.89 -22.19 35.34
CA LEU A 321 -4.70 -21.37 34.40
C LEU A 321 -4.61 -21.83 32.95
N GLY A 322 -3.82 -22.86 32.64
CA GLY A 322 -3.66 -23.38 31.31
C GLY A 322 -2.57 -22.68 30.46
N VAL A 323 -1.66 -21.95 31.10
CA VAL A 323 -0.48 -21.42 30.42
C VAL A 323 0.45 -22.58 30.05
N GLU A 324 0.85 -22.62 28.76
CA GLU A 324 1.62 -23.74 28.22
C GLU A 324 3.13 -23.48 28.20
N ARG A 325 3.53 -22.20 28.19
CA ARG A 325 4.94 -21.77 28.24
C ARG A 325 5.12 -20.62 29.22
N PHE A 326 6.14 -20.76 30.04
CA PHE A 326 6.57 -19.74 30.99
C PHE A 326 7.93 -19.19 30.51
N ILE A 327 8.05 -17.87 30.35
CA ILE A 327 9.22 -17.21 29.79
C ILE A 327 9.80 -16.26 30.83
N ILE A 328 11.05 -16.52 31.25
CA ILE A 328 11.86 -15.57 32.02
C ILE A 328 12.45 -14.59 30.99
N ASP A 329 12.10 -13.31 31.13
CA ASP A 329 12.55 -12.25 30.26
C ASP A 329 13.94 -11.74 30.66
N ASP A 330 14.28 -10.50 30.35
CA ASP A 330 15.57 -9.87 30.53
C ASP A 330 16.11 -9.93 31.97
N GLY A 331 17.45 -9.83 32.13
CA GLY A 331 18.14 -9.73 33.40
C GLY A 331 18.47 -11.05 34.11
N TRP A 332 18.21 -12.22 33.50
CA TRP A 332 18.53 -13.55 34.06
C TRP A 332 20.02 -13.91 33.95
N PHE A 333 20.79 -13.23 33.11
CA PHE A 333 22.20 -13.51 32.85
C PHE A 333 23.11 -12.96 33.96
N LYS A 334 24.19 -13.68 34.24
CA LYS A 334 25.17 -13.31 35.28
C LYS A 334 25.98 -12.08 34.84
N GLY A 335 26.07 -11.10 35.73
CA GLY A 335 26.88 -9.89 35.53
C GLY A 335 26.16 -8.76 34.80
N ARG A 336 25.02 -9.02 34.20
CA ARG A 336 24.12 -8.02 33.59
C ARG A 336 24.84 -7.01 32.73
N ASN A 337 25.17 -7.43 31.53
CA ASN A 337 25.72 -6.59 30.46
C ASN A 337 24.66 -6.45 29.36
N ASP A 338 23.65 -5.70 29.63
CA ASP A 338 22.54 -5.34 28.73
C ASP A 338 22.74 -3.96 28.10
#